data_f1ab7a2408f0cfd63673bfdfdc7d308a
#
_entry.id   f1ab7a2408f0cfd63673bfdfdc7d308a
#
_cell.length_a   1.000
_cell.length_b   1.000
_cell.length_c   1.000
_cell.angle_alpha   90.00
_cell.angle_beta   90.00
_cell.angle_gamma   90.00
#
_symmetry.space_group_name_H-M   'P 1'
#
loop_
_entity.id
_entity.type
_entity.pdbx_description
1 polymer ?
#
loop_
_entity_poly.entity_id
_entity_poly.type
_entity_poly.pdbx_seq_one_letter_code
_entity_poly.pdbx_strand_id
1 'polypeptide(L)'
;MAWLLLDTHESGRVNLSWLEGTKVLKTIEKEGRASVLLPLIAKDMKRFKIEGVGVVAGPGSFSAVRGGVLDANMIARLLKVPLLSFKVGEAFDPMRTPVEYVAPIYDAEPNITVPKQA
;
A
#
# COMPACT_ATOMS: atom_id res chain seq x y z
N MET A 1 1.59 -17.26 8.81
CA MET A 1 0.84 -16.29 7.99
C MET A 1 1.37 -14.90 8.28
N ALA A 2 1.31 -14.05 7.32
CA ALA A 2 1.91 -12.72 7.46
C ALA A 2 1.02 -11.62 6.85
N TRP A 3 1.12 -10.42 7.41
CA TRP A 3 0.55 -9.22 6.85
C TRP A 3 1.54 -8.64 5.84
N LEU A 4 1.01 -8.18 4.72
CA LEU A 4 1.77 -7.46 3.72
C LEU A 4 1.44 -5.98 3.83
N LEU A 5 2.43 -5.15 4.12
CA LEU A 5 2.24 -3.70 4.21
C LEU A 5 2.95 -3.02 3.05
N LEU A 6 2.20 -2.25 2.27
CA LEU A 6 2.71 -1.52 1.11
C LEU A 6 2.77 -0.03 1.40
N ASP A 7 3.86 0.61 1.05
CA ASP A 7 4.04 2.04 1.19
C ASP A 7 4.76 2.60 -0.02
N THR A 8 4.06 3.39 -0.81
CA THR A 8 4.62 4.05 -1.99
C THR A 8 4.40 5.56 -1.94
N HIS A 9 4.27 6.13 -0.73
CA HIS A 9 3.97 7.57 -0.62
C HIS A 9 5.10 8.47 -1.11
N GLU A 10 6.34 8.00 -1.07
CA GLU A 10 7.47 8.75 -1.60
C GLU A 10 7.64 8.48 -3.10
N SER A 11 7.74 9.55 -3.87
CA SER A 11 7.96 9.43 -5.31
C SER A 11 9.30 8.76 -5.61
N GLY A 12 9.29 7.79 -6.53
CA GLY A 12 10.50 7.10 -6.96
C GLY A 12 11.00 6.01 -6.01
N ARG A 13 10.25 5.73 -4.94
CA ARG A 13 10.64 4.70 -3.98
C ARG A 13 9.44 3.86 -3.57
N VAL A 14 9.63 2.56 -3.46
CA VAL A 14 8.62 1.65 -2.95
C VAL A 14 9.15 0.94 -1.73
N ASN A 15 8.27 0.76 -0.75
CA ASN A 15 8.56 0.02 0.47
C ASN A 15 7.50 -1.04 0.66
N LEU A 16 7.93 -2.24 1.03
CA LEU A 16 7.01 -3.26 1.47
C LEU A 16 7.57 -3.98 2.69
N SER A 17 6.68 -4.39 3.56
CA SER A 17 7.06 -5.11 4.77
C SER A 17 6.17 -6.33 4.94
N TRP A 18 6.76 -7.39 5.45
CA TRP A 18 6.05 -8.58 5.90
C TRP A 18 6.06 -8.57 7.42
N LEU A 19 4.88 -8.70 8.03
CA LEU A 19 4.75 -8.63 9.47
C LEU A 19 3.93 -9.81 10.01
N GLU A 20 4.29 -10.25 11.20
CA GLU A 20 3.49 -11.17 11.99
C GLU A 20 3.06 -10.42 13.25
N GLY A 21 1.77 -10.11 13.35
CA GLY A 21 1.31 -9.15 14.34
C GLY A 21 1.97 -7.80 14.08
N THR A 22 2.70 -7.29 15.07
CA THR A 22 3.48 -6.05 14.93
C THR A 22 4.96 -6.31 14.67
N LYS A 23 5.35 -7.58 14.63
CA LYS A 23 6.74 -7.96 14.40
C LYS A 23 7.07 -7.92 12.91
N VAL A 24 8.07 -7.14 12.54
CA VAL A 24 8.53 -7.08 11.16
C VAL A 24 9.40 -8.28 10.85
N LEU A 25 9.00 -9.09 9.88
CA LEU A 25 9.75 -10.27 9.43
C LEU A 25 10.73 -9.91 8.33
N LYS A 26 10.34 -9.00 7.45
CA LYS A 26 11.18 -8.58 6.33
C LYS A 26 10.72 -7.22 5.83
N THR A 27 11.66 -6.36 5.48
CA THR A 27 11.38 -5.07 4.85
C THR A 27 12.20 -4.96 3.58
N ILE A 28 11.56 -4.49 2.52
CA ILE A 28 12.23 -4.21 1.25
C ILE A 28 11.99 -2.76 0.90
N GLU A 29 13.08 -2.02 0.67
CA GLU A 29 13.05 -0.67 0.10
C GLU A 29 13.71 -0.76 -1.27
N LYS A 30 13.06 -0.21 -2.27
CA LYS A 30 13.61 -0.23 -3.61
C LYS A 30 13.26 1.05 -4.36
N GLU A 31 14.20 1.54 -5.13
CA GLU A 31 13.94 2.63 -6.05
C GLU A 31 13.12 2.11 -7.22
N GLY A 32 12.18 2.90 -7.67
CA GLY A 32 11.33 2.56 -8.79
C GLY A 32 9.89 2.95 -8.58
N ARG A 33 9.06 2.50 -9.49
CA ARG A 33 7.62 2.75 -9.48
C ARG A 33 6.89 1.57 -8.84
N ALA A 34 5.60 1.75 -8.56
CA ALA A 34 4.76 0.69 -8.00
C ALA A 34 4.77 -0.59 -8.86
N SER A 35 5.09 -0.49 -10.15
CA SER A 35 5.19 -1.66 -11.01
C SER A 35 6.22 -2.70 -10.55
N VAL A 36 7.17 -2.32 -9.69
CA VAL A 36 8.14 -3.28 -9.15
C VAL A 36 7.59 -4.07 -7.96
N LEU A 37 6.45 -3.65 -7.39
CA LEU A 37 5.90 -4.29 -6.19
C LEU A 37 5.44 -5.73 -6.44
N LEU A 38 4.64 -5.97 -7.48
CA LEU A 38 4.08 -7.29 -7.71
C LEU A 38 5.16 -8.38 -7.89
N PRO A 39 6.22 -8.15 -8.65
CA PRO A 39 7.31 -9.13 -8.72
C PRO A 39 7.98 -9.38 -7.37
N LEU A 40 8.17 -8.33 -6.56
CA LEU A 40 8.77 -8.47 -5.23
C LEU A 40 7.87 -9.26 -4.30
N ILE A 41 6.57 -8.97 -4.33
CA ILE A 41 5.58 -9.69 -3.52
C ILE A 41 5.53 -11.16 -3.93
N ALA A 42 5.46 -11.42 -5.23
CA ALA A 42 5.38 -12.78 -5.75
C ALA A 42 6.58 -13.63 -5.33
N LYS A 43 7.76 -13.03 -5.31
CA LYS A 43 8.97 -13.72 -4.89
C LYS A 43 8.89 -14.23 -3.46
N ASP A 44 8.29 -13.47 -2.56
CA ASP A 44 8.19 -13.82 -1.15
C ASP A 44 6.92 -14.58 -0.79
N MET A 45 5.94 -14.67 -1.68
CA MET A 45 4.69 -15.39 -1.41
C MET A 45 4.87 -16.88 -1.18
N LYS A 46 5.97 -17.44 -1.66
CA LYS A 46 6.33 -18.83 -1.40
C LYS A 46 6.72 -19.03 0.06
N ARG A 47 7.26 -17.99 0.69
CA ARG A 47 7.75 -18.02 2.06
C ARG A 47 6.72 -17.51 3.05
N PHE A 48 5.99 -16.47 2.69
CA PHE A 48 5.01 -15.83 3.56
C PHE A 48 3.62 -15.97 2.95
N LYS A 49 2.73 -16.65 3.69
CA LYS A 49 1.34 -16.72 3.28
C LYS A 49 0.64 -15.44 3.74
N ILE A 50 -0.02 -14.75 2.81
CA ILE A 50 -0.68 -13.48 3.10
C ILE A 50 -1.97 -13.72 3.88
N GLU A 51 -2.05 -13.17 5.08
CA GLU A 51 -3.27 -13.19 5.89
C GLU A 51 -4.06 -11.89 5.81
N GLY A 52 -3.44 -10.85 5.32
CA GLY A 52 -4.07 -9.56 5.15
C GLY A 52 -3.11 -8.58 4.50
N VAL A 53 -3.66 -7.46 4.02
CA VAL A 53 -2.90 -6.43 3.36
C VAL A 53 -3.16 -5.09 4.04
N GLY A 54 -2.09 -4.39 4.38
CA GLY A 54 -2.13 -3.01 4.81
C GLY A 54 -1.50 -2.13 3.73
N VAL A 55 -1.98 -0.92 3.60
CA VAL A 55 -1.38 0.04 2.68
C VAL A 55 -1.39 1.42 3.28
N VAL A 56 -0.29 2.14 3.06
CA VAL A 56 -0.20 3.56 3.40
C VAL A 56 -0.91 4.32 2.27
N ALA A 57 -2.09 4.83 2.59
CA ALA A 57 -2.93 5.52 1.61
C ALA A 57 -2.40 6.92 1.23
N GLY A 58 -1.48 7.43 1.99
CA GLY A 58 -0.90 8.76 1.85
C GLY A 58 -1.02 9.57 3.14
N PRO A 59 -0.85 10.87 3.11
CA PRO A 59 -0.68 11.70 1.91
C PRO A 59 0.65 11.47 1.19
N GLY A 60 0.63 11.62 -0.12
CA GLY A 60 1.80 11.48 -0.95
C GLY A 60 1.53 11.96 -2.37
N SER A 61 2.55 11.87 -3.23
CA SER A 61 2.41 12.33 -4.61
C SER A 61 1.36 11.51 -5.36
N PHE A 62 0.66 12.15 -6.27
CA PHE A 62 -0.44 11.54 -7.02
C PHE A 62 -0.06 10.21 -7.67
N SER A 63 1.01 10.22 -8.45
CA SER A 63 1.42 9.03 -9.20
C SER A 63 2.00 7.93 -8.30
N ALA A 64 2.70 8.30 -7.23
CA ALA A 64 3.33 7.33 -6.35
C ALA A 64 2.30 6.58 -5.49
N VAL A 65 1.44 7.33 -4.80
CA VAL A 65 0.44 6.75 -3.89
C VAL A 65 -0.52 5.84 -4.63
N ARG A 66 -0.98 6.26 -5.80
CA ARG A 66 -2.00 5.54 -6.56
C ARG A 66 -1.59 4.10 -6.86
N GLY A 67 -0.34 3.88 -7.27
CA GLY A 67 0.12 2.54 -7.64
C GLY A 67 0.07 1.55 -6.48
N GLY A 68 0.58 1.95 -5.32
CA GLY A 68 0.56 1.09 -4.13
C GLY A 68 -0.85 0.80 -3.65
N VAL A 69 -1.72 1.80 -3.66
CA VAL A 69 -3.12 1.65 -3.24
C VAL A 69 -3.86 0.71 -4.19
N LEU A 70 -3.65 0.84 -5.51
CA LEU A 70 -4.27 -0.07 -6.48
C LEU A 70 -3.82 -1.51 -6.28
N ASP A 71 -2.53 -1.73 -6.07
CA ASP A 71 -2.00 -3.07 -5.83
C ASP A 71 -2.58 -3.67 -4.55
N ALA A 72 -2.66 -2.90 -3.48
CA ALA A 72 -3.22 -3.37 -2.22
C ALA A 72 -4.69 -3.78 -2.36
N ASN A 73 -5.50 -2.93 -2.98
CA ASN A 73 -6.91 -3.24 -3.21
C ASN A 73 -7.06 -4.51 -4.04
N MET A 74 -6.26 -4.65 -5.09
CA MET A 74 -6.32 -5.81 -5.98
C MET A 74 -5.95 -7.09 -5.24
N ILE A 75 -4.83 -7.09 -4.52
CA ILE A 75 -4.34 -8.27 -3.81
C ILE A 75 -5.35 -8.71 -2.75
N ALA A 76 -5.83 -7.76 -1.93
CA ALA A 76 -6.80 -8.08 -0.89
C ALA A 76 -8.06 -8.69 -1.46
N ARG A 77 -8.55 -8.16 -2.58
CA ARG A 77 -9.75 -8.67 -3.24
C ARG A 77 -9.54 -10.05 -3.86
N LEU A 78 -8.43 -10.24 -4.55
CA LEU A 78 -8.12 -11.53 -5.19
C LEU A 78 -7.91 -12.63 -4.16
N LEU A 79 -7.22 -12.34 -3.07
CA LEU A 79 -6.94 -13.32 -2.03
C LEU A 79 -8.06 -13.42 -0.99
N LYS A 80 -9.03 -12.53 -1.03
CA LYS A 80 -10.14 -12.46 -0.07
C LYS A 80 -9.65 -12.35 1.36
N VAL A 81 -8.70 -11.45 1.57
CA VAL A 81 -8.11 -11.17 2.88
C VAL A 81 -8.45 -9.75 3.32
N PRO A 82 -8.38 -9.48 4.65
CA PRO A 82 -8.63 -8.13 5.15
C PRO A 82 -7.70 -7.08 4.55
N LEU A 83 -8.23 -5.89 4.37
CA LEU A 83 -7.52 -4.73 3.85
C LEU A 83 -7.54 -3.62 4.90
N LEU A 84 -6.38 -3.12 5.26
CA LEU A 84 -6.24 -2.04 6.24
C LEU A 84 -5.64 -0.80 5.60
N SER A 85 -6.16 0.36 5.98
CA SER A 85 -5.68 1.65 5.49
C SER A 85 -4.94 2.40 6.57
N PHE A 86 -3.78 2.95 6.24
CA PHE A 86 -2.96 3.75 7.14
C PHE A 86 -2.61 5.08 6.48
N LYS A 87 -2.33 6.08 7.32
CA LYS A 87 -1.74 7.34 6.86
C LYS A 87 -0.25 7.31 7.11
N VAL A 88 0.49 8.11 6.37
CA VAL A 88 1.93 8.27 6.60
C VAL A 88 2.18 8.62 8.06
N GLY A 89 3.12 7.91 8.68
CA GLY A 89 3.47 8.11 10.08
C GLY A 89 2.68 7.29 11.08
N GLU A 90 1.58 6.66 10.66
CA GLU A 90 0.85 5.75 11.54
C GLU A 90 1.56 4.42 11.66
N ALA A 91 1.62 3.87 12.87
CA ALA A 91 2.18 2.54 13.08
C ALA A 91 1.23 1.47 12.56
N PHE A 92 1.78 0.40 12.01
CA PHE A 92 0.97 -0.74 11.59
C PHE A 92 0.25 -1.35 12.79
N ASP A 93 -1.05 -1.56 12.64
CA ASP A 93 -1.90 -2.17 13.66
C ASP A 93 -2.82 -3.20 13.00
N PRO A 94 -2.57 -4.51 13.19
CA PRO A 94 -3.38 -5.56 12.57
C PRO A 94 -4.79 -5.64 13.16
N MET A 95 -5.04 -4.97 14.27
CA MET A 95 -6.36 -4.94 14.91
C MET A 95 -7.24 -3.80 14.40
N ARG A 96 -6.72 -2.98 13.49
CA ARG A 96 -7.51 -1.91 12.87
C ARG A 96 -8.69 -2.52 12.12
N THR A 97 -9.81 -1.81 12.09
CA THR A 97 -10.99 -2.26 11.37
C THR A 97 -10.72 -2.34 9.86
N PRO A 98 -10.94 -3.51 9.24
CA PRO A 98 -10.76 -3.65 7.80
C PRO A 98 -11.73 -2.78 7.01
N VAL A 99 -11.30 -2.40 5.82
CA VAL A 99 -12.13 -1.64 4.87
C VAL A 99 -12.31 -2.46 3.59
N GLU A 100 -13.35 -2.18 2.83
CA GLU A 100 -13.57 -2.87 1.56
C GLU A 100 -12.66 -2.33 0.46
N TYR A 101 -12.28 -1.06 0.59
CA TYR A 101 -11.58 -0.34 -0.44
C TYR A 101 -10.79 0.80 0.19
N VAL A 102 -9.57 1.00 -0.28
CA VAL A 102 -8.75 2.14 0.14
C VAL A 102 -8.69 3.15 -1.00
N ALA A 103 -9.01 4.40 -0.69
CA ALA A 103 -8.83 5.51 -1.62
C ALA A 103 -7.50 6.20 -1.34
N PRO A 104 -6.73 6.57 -2.37
CA PRO A 104 -5.48 7.27 -2.15
C PRO A 104 -5.71 8.68 -1.61
N ILE A 105 -4.81 9.11 -0.73
CA ILE A 105 -4.80 10.45 -0.17
C ILE A 105 -3.61 11.19 -0.78
N TYR A 106 -3.88 12.30 -1.45
CA TYR A 106 -2.84 13.07 -2.10
C TYR A 106 -2.42 14.25 -1.22
N ASP A 107 -1.13 14.58 -1.23
CA ASP A 107 -0.59 15.70 -0.47
C ASP A 107 -1.02 17.06 -1.04
N ALA A 108 -1.40 17.07 -2.29
CA ALA A 108 -2.00 18.23 -2.94
C ALA A 108 -3.07 17.72 -3.91
N GLU A 109 -4.12 18.49 -4.06
CA GLU A 109 -5.10 18.15 -5.08
C GLU A 109 -4.41 18.10 -6.44
N PRO A 110 -4.71 17.06 -7.25
CA PRO A 110 -4.21 17.04 -8.62
C PRO A 110 -4.56 18.40 -9.25
N ASN A 111 -3.55 19.03 -9.80
CA ASN A 111 -3.76 20.33 -10.45
C ASN A 111 -4.56 20.12 -11.73
N ILE A 112 -5.77 19.67 -11.54
CA ILE A 112 -6.71 19.56 -12.65
C ILE A 112 -7.26 20.95 -12.82
N THR A 113 -6.78 21.61 -13.84
CA THR A 113 -7.40 22.84 -14.26
C THR A 113 -8.76 22.44 -14.80
N VAL A 114 -9.70 22.29 -13.94
CA VAL A 114 -11.08 22.21 -14.38
C VAL A 114 -11.35 23.56 -15.04
N PRO A 115 -11.73 23.56 -16.32
CA PRO A 115 -12.17 24.79 -16.92
C PRO A 115 -13.23 25.33 -15.98
N LYS A 116 -12.94 26.48 -15.43
CA LYS A 116 -13.94 27.12 -14.59
C LYS A 116 -15.21 27.19 -15.40
N GLN A 117 -16.17 26.50 -14.92
CA GLN A 117 -17.50 26.67 -15.41
C GLN A 117 -17.87 28.10 -15.15
N ALA A 118 -17.58 28.91 -16.08
CA ALA A 118 -18.04 30.29 -16.00
C ALA A 118 -19.55 30.23 -15.97
#